data_09107cff047149a5c2ccfcd3a79acf15
#
_entry.id   09107cff047149a5c2ccfcd3a79acf15
#
_cell.length_a   1.000
_cell.length_b   1.000
_cell.length_c   1.000
_cell.angle_alpha   90.00
_cell.angle_beta   90.00
_cell.angle_gamma   90.00
#
_symmetry.space_group_name_H-M   'P 1'
#
loop_
_entity.id
_entity.type
_entity.pdbx_description
1 polymer ?
#
loop_
_entity_poly.entity_id
_entity_poly.type
_entity_poly.pdbx_seq_one_letter_code
_entity_poly.pdbx_strand_id
1 'polypeptide(L)'
;MSINEISRPVCILGLGLIGGSLLRALAQAGQVDSGRDNQHDQGDLVVYGYNRSPSAASTARNDGYDVSNDLIETLQRAEIDKALIVLATPMPAIASLLDVISEHAPSCGFTDVVSVKGEVYKLVQEYGMADRYVGGHPMAGTAHSGWSASRADLFRRAVWVVTFDHAIDADPSRDWLRLWVDVVHMASKVGAEVIPARVRQHDAAVARVSHLPHLLAETLAIVGDNGGALSLSLAAGSFRDSTRVAGTAPNLVRAMCETNHVALLDALDEALSLLNDARDHLLMPNPSLADLVDNGYRSRIRFEARSGLNKEQSVSPTHISNRPVFRLHPGGPQWVNQLIQAENTGARIEVV
;
A
#
# COMPACT_ATOMS: atom_id res chain seq x y z
N MET A 1 -7.79 -28.67 -1.80
CA MET A 1 -6.79 -27.58 -1.90
C MET A 1 -6.96 -26.75 -0.66
N SER A 2 -5.90 -26.52 0.09
CA SER A 2 -5.93 -25.61 1.24
C SER A 2 -6.27 -24.21 0.74
N ILE A 3 -7.33 -23.61 1.26
CA ILE A 3 -7.93 -22.35 0.77
C ILE A 3 -7.08 -21.14 1.17
N ASN A 4 -5.94 -21.34 1.84
CA ASN A 4 -5.15 -20.28 2.49
C ASN A 4 -3.73 -20.09 1.93
N GLU A 5 -3.43 -20.54 0.71
CA GLU A 5 -2.08 -20.47 0.15
C GLU A 5 -2.07 -19.87 -1.25
N ILE A 6 -1.01 -19.08 -1.54
CA ILE A 6 -0.75 -18.60 -2.90
C ILE A 6 -0.52 -19.83 -3.79
N SER A 7 -1.27 -19.91 -4.88
CA SER A 7 -1.29 -21.10 -5.74
C SER A 7 -0.21 -21.10 -6.83
N ARG A 8 0.59 -20.02 -6.94
CA ARG A 8 1.55 -19.83 -8.03
C ARG A 8 2.83 -19.12 -7.58
N PRO A 9 3.96 -19.25 -8.31
CA PRO A 9 5.15 -18.47 -8.09
C PRO A 9 4.90 -16.96 -8.11
N VAL A 10 5.76 -16.19 -7.43
CA VAL A 10 5.67 -14.72 -7.38
C VAL A 10 6.90 -14.10 -8.02
N CYS A 11 6.70 -13.28 -9.04
CA CYS A 11 7.73 -12.51 -9.75
C CYS A 11 7.62 -11.03 -9.38
N ILE A 12 8.65 -10.43 -8.77
CA ILE A 12 8.61 -9.05 -8.29
C ILE A 12 9.49 -8.16 -9.19
N LEU A 13 8.86 -7.19 -9.86
CA LEU A 13 9.54 -6.23 -10.74
C LEU A 13 9.82 -4.93 -9.97
N GLY A 14 11.09 -4.71 -9.62
CA GLY A 14 11.55 -3.57 -8.84
C GLY A 14 11.82 -3.92 -7.38
N LEU A 15 13.10 -4.02 -7.02
CA LEU A 15 13.53 -4.42 -5.67
C LEU A 15 14.08 -3.21 -4.89
N GLY A 16 13.20 -2.21 -4.72
CA GLY A 16 13.41 -1.12 -3.78
C GLY A 16 13.03 -1.51 -2.33
N LEU A 17 12.65 -0.53 -1.52
CA LEU A 17 12.17 -0.78 -0.16
C LEU A 17 10.99 -1.77 -0.15
N ILE A 18 9.94 -1.51 -0.92
CA ILE A 18 8.70 -2.30 -0.89
C ILE A 18 8.90 -3.66 -1.56
N GLY A 19 9.34 -3.68 -2.83
CA GLY A 19 9.53 -4.95 -3.57
C GLY A 19 10.61 -5.84 -2.95
N GLY A 20 11.71 -5.27 -2.45
CA GLY A 20 12.73 -6.00 -1.73
C GLY A 20 12.23 -6.58 -0.40
N SER A 21 11.42 -5.82 0.34
CA SER A 21 10.78 -6.31 1.57
C SER A 21 9.80 -7.44 1.29
N LEU A 22 9.04 -7.33 0.18
CA LEU A 22 8.11 -8.39 -0.23
C LEU A 22 8.86 -9.67 -0.60
N LEU A 23 9.95 -9.57 -1.37
CA LEU A 23 10.80 -10.71 -1.71
C LEU A 23 11.32 -11.40 -0.45
N ARG A 24 11.88 -10.62 0.49
CA ARG A 24 12.41 -11.14 1.77
C ARG A 24 11.32 -11.82 2.61
N ALA A 25 10.16 -11.18 2.73
CA ALA A 25 9.05 -11.67 3.55
C ALA A 25 8.48 -12.99 3.01
N LEU A 26 8.26 -13.09 1.69
CA LEU A 26 7.73 -14.29 1.05
C LEU A 26 8.72 -15.46 1.08
N ALA A 27 10.01 -15.19 0.85
CA ALA A 27 11.06 -16.21 0.95
C ALA A 27 11.16 -16.79 2.37
N GLN A 28 11.08 -15.95 3.41
CA GLN A 28 11.08 -16.42 4.80
C GLN A 28 9.82 -17.22 5.15
N ALA A 29 8.65 -16.79 4.66
CA ALA A 29 7.40 -17.49 4.92
C ALA A 29 7.37 -18.89 4.28
N GLY A 30 8.01 -19.08 3.12
CA GLY A 30 8.19 -20.40 2.49
C GLY A 30 9.03 -21.34 3.35
N GLN A 31 10.12 -20.86 3.95
CA GLN A 31 11.03 -21.68 4.78
C GLN A 31 10.40 -22.13 6.10
N VAL A 32 9.49 -21.34 6.68
CA VAL A 32 8.84 -21.70 7.96
C VAL A 32 7.82 -22.84 7.79
N ASP A 33 7.16 -22.88 6.63
CA ASP A 33 6.16 -23.92 6.34
C ASP A 33 6.83 -25.29 6.06
N SER A 34 8.04 -25.33 5.50
CA SER A 34 8.81 -26.56 5.25
C SER A 34 9.40 -27.21 6.51
N GLY A 35 9.47 -26.50 7.63
CA GLY A 35 10.00 -26.99 8.91
C GLY A 35 8.98 -27.67 9.83
N ARG A 36 7.69 -27.75 9.48
CA ARG A 36 6.69 -28.49 10.23
C ARG A 36 6.55 -29.90 9.63
N ASP A 37 6.97 -30.90 10.43
CA ASP A 37 6.80 -32.33 10.16
C ASP A 37 5.35 -32.66 9.80
N ASN A 38 5.00 -32.61 8.52
CA ASN A 38 3.85 -33.31 7.96
C ASN A 38 4.17 -33.67 6.51
N GLN A 39 4.17 -34.94 6.22
CA GLN A 39 4.33 -35.63 4.94
C GLN A 39 3.22 -35.25 3.94
N HIS A 40 3.17 -34.00 3.50
CA HIS A 40 2.54 -33.63 2.23
C HIS A 40 3.50 -32.65 1.54
N ASP A 41 4.02 -33.13 0.44
CA ASP A 41 4.86 -32.48 -0.55
C ASP A 41 4.15 -31.23 -1.12
N GLN A 42 4.10 -30.15 -0.34
CA GLN A 42 3.75 -28.82 -0.81
C GLN A 42 5.06 -28.07 -0.98
N GLY A 43 5.50 -27.97 -2.24
CA GLY A 43 6.74 -27.31 -2.61
C GLY A 43 6.81 -25.89 -2.04
N ASP A 44 7.99 -25.47 -1.62
CA ASP A 44 8.27 -24.10 -1.16
C ASP A 44 7.73 -23.06 -2.16
N LEU A 45 7.15 -21.97 -1.66
CA LEU A 45 6.69 -20.86 -2.51
C LEU A 45 7.88 -20.30 -3.30
N VAL A 46 7.86 -20.47 -4.61
CA VAL A 46 8.90 -19.93 -5.51
C VAL A 46 8.72 -18.43 -5.62
N VAL A 47 9.75 -17.67 -5.22
CA VAL A 47 9.75 -16.20 -5.30
C VAL A 47 11.05 -15.73 -5.92
N TYR A 48 10.96 -14.87 -6.94
CA TYR A 48 12.12 -14.28 -7.61
C TYR A 48 11.83 -12.84 -8.02
N GLY A 49 12.85 -12.12 -8.43
CA GLY A 49 12.68 -10.72 -8.75
C GLY A 49 13.59 -10.18 -9.84
N TYR A 50 13.23 -8.99 -10.30
CA TYR A 50 13.99 -8.20 -11.24
C TYR A 50 14.39 -6.85 -10.64
N ASN A 51 15.64 -6.45 -10.87
CA ASN A 51 16.06 -5.08 -10.59
C ASN A 51 16.86 -4.53 -11.75
N ARG A 52 16.44 -3.36 -12.27
CA ARG A 52 17.10 -2.68 -13.39
C ARG A 52 18.58 -2.35 -13.13
N SER A 53 18.95 -2.10 -11.87
CA SER A 53 20.34 -1.82 -11.49
C SER A 53 21.11 -3.14 -11.35
N PRO A 54 22.15 -3.40 -12.18
CA PRO A 54 22.97 -4.61 -12.06
C PRO A 54 23.64 -4.75 -10.69
N SER A 55 24.07 -3.63 -10.09
CA SER A 55 24.69 -3.63 -8.76
C SER A 55 23.68 -4.00 -7.66
N ALA A 56 22.46 -3.44 -7.68
CA ALA A 56 21.43 -3.80 -6.72
C ALA A 56 20.97 -5.26 -6.89
N ALA A 57 20.84 -5.74 -8.12
CA ALA A 57 20.54 -7.14 -8.40
C ALA A 57 21.66 -8.07 -7.89
N SER A 58 22.93 -7.69 -8.10
CA SER A 58 24.08 -8.45 -7.58
C SER A 58 24.10 -8.49 -6.05
N THR A 59 23.79 -7.37 -5.38
CA THR A 59 23.69 -7.32 -3.91
C THR A 59 22.61 -8.27 -3.42
N ALA A 60 21.43 -8.27 -4.04
CA ALA A 60 20.34 -9.16 -3.66
C ALA A 60 20.70 -10.65 -3.86
N ARG A 61 21.40 -10.99 -4.96
CA ARG A 61 21.91 -12.35 -5.17
C ARG A 61 22.93 -12.77 -4.12
N ASN A 62 23.83 -11.87 -3.73
CA ASN A 62 24.81 -12.13 -2.69
C ASN A 62 24.14 -12.36 -1.30
N ASP A 63 22.97 -11.74 -1.09
CA ASP A 63 22.12 -11.98 0.10
C ASP A 63 21.34 -13.31 0.00
N GLY A 64 21.50 -14.10 -1.09
CA GLY A 64 20.88 -15.41 -1.28
C GLY A 64 19.52 -15.42 -1.96
N TYR A 65 19.11 -14.30 -2.61
CA TYR A 65 17.83 -14.21 -3.31
C TYR A 65 17.98 -14.45 -4.82
N ASP A 66 16.94 -15.05 -5.42
CA ASP A 66 16.85 -15.29 -6.87
C ASP A 66 16.45 -13.99 -7.59
N VAL A 67 17.42 -13.29 -8.17
CA VAL A 67 17.24 -11.97 -8.75
C VAL A 67 17.99 -11.84 -10.07
N SER A 68 17.30 -11.41 -11.12
CA SER A 68 17.87 -11.07 -12.41
C SER A 68 17.94 -9.54 -12.63
N ASN A 69 18.79 -9.12 -13.54
CA ASN A 69 18.79 -7.77 -14.12
C ASN A 69 18.41 -7.76 -15.61
N ASP A 70 17.93 -8.89 -16.12
CA ASP A 70 17.32 -9.01 -17.44
C ASP A 70 15.78 -9.10 -17.28
N LEU A 71 15.08 -8.07 -17.78
CA LEU A 71 13.63 -7.97 -17.66
C LEU A 71 12.92 -9.00 -18.55
N ILE A 72 13.42 -9.18 -19.78
CA ILE A 72 12.79 -10.07 -20.77
C ILE A 72 12.91 -11.51 -20.31
N GLU A 73 14.11 -11.95 -19.92
CA GLU A 73 14.33 -13.28 -19.36
C GLU A 73 13.44 -13.54 -18.13
N THR A 74 13.33 -12.53 -17.23
CA THR A 74 12.49 -12.64 -16.02
C THR A 74 11.01 -12.81 -16.37
N LEU A 75 10.50 -12.06 -17.36
CA LEU A 75 9.11 -12.15 -17.79
C LEU A 75 8.81 -13.44 -18.56
N GLN A 76 9.74 -13.92 -19.40
CA GLN A 76 9.60 -15.22 -20.06
C GLN A 76 9.54 -16.37 -19.06
N ARG A 77 10.36 -16.30 -18.00
CA ARG A 77 10.26 -17.25 -16.89
C ARG A 77 8.90 -17.12 -16.18
N ALA A 78 8.43 -15.91 -15.90
CA ALA A 78 7.13 -15.69 -15.29
C ALA A 78 5.99 -16.28 -16.13
N GLU A 79 6.06 -16.17 -17.47
CA GLU A 79 5.09 -16.76 -18.39
C GLU A 79 5.10 -18.31 -18.33
N ILE A 80 6.29 -18.91 -18.28
CA ILE A 80 6.43 -20.38 -18.15
C ILE A 80 5.86 -20.86 -16.81
N ASP A 81 6.19 -20.16 -15.73
CA ASP A 81 5.80 -20.50 -14.36
C ASP A 81 4.34 -20.13 -14.04
N LYS A 82 3.64 -19.38 -14.93
CA LYS A 82 2.33 -18.77 -14.69
C LYS A 82 2.32 -17.94 -13.40
N ALA A 83 3.39 -17.19 -13.17
CA ALA A 83 3.62 -16.46 -11.93
C ALA A 83 2.64 -15.30 -11.74
N LEU A 84 2.43 -14.92 -10.47
CA LEU A 84 1.86 -13.63 -10.10
C LEU A 84 2.95 -12.57 -10.24
N ILE A 85 2.78 -11.62 -11.17
CA ILE A 85 3.72 -10.51 -11.34
C ILE A 85 3.34 -9.37 -10.40
N VAL A 86 4.32 -8.83 -9.65
CA VAL A 86 4.14 -7.69 -8.74
C VAL A 86 4.94 -6.50 -9.28
N LEU A 87 4.24 -5.42 -9.67
CA LEU A 87 4.84 -4.16 -10.10
C LEU A 87 5.23 -3.32 -8.87
N ALA A 88 6.50 -3.36 -8.51
CA ALA A 88 7.04 -2.62 -7.36
C ALA A 88 8.00 -1.49 -7.80
N THR A 89 7.66 -0.84 -8.90
CA THR A 89 8.38 0.29 -9.50
C THR A 89 7.60 1.59 -9.30
N PRO A 90 8.26 2.76 -9.40
CA PRO A 90 7.57 4.04 -9.41
C PRO A 90 6.57 4.18 -10.57
N MET A 91 5.52 4.96 -10.36
CA MET A 91 4.42 5.19 -11.32
C MET A 91 4.88 5.47 -12.76
N PRO A 92 5.90 6.32 -13.04
CA PRO A 92 6.33 6.60 -14.42
C PRO A 92 6.84 5.38 -15.21
N ALA A 93 7.17 4.28 -14.53
CA ALA A 93 7.65 3.05 -15.19
C ALA A 93 6.50 2.08 -15.54
N ILE A 94 5.29 2.31 -15.05
CA ILE A 94 4.19 1.35 -15.18
C ILE A 94 3.81 1.13 -16.66
N ALA A 95 3.61 2.20 -17.44
CA ALA A 95 3.21 2.07 -18.83
C ALA A 95 4.20 1.21 -19.64
N SER A 96 5.51 1.50 -19.53
CA SER A 96 6.54 0.71 -20.22
C SER A 96 6.63 -0.75 -19.75
N LEU A 97 6.31 -1.02 -18.49
CA LEU A 97 6.23 -2.39 -17.98
C LEU A 97 5.01 -3.12 -18.54
N LEU A 98 3.86 -2.44 -18.68
CA LEU A 98 2.67 -3.05 -19.30
C LEU A 98 2.94 -3.44 -20.76
N ASP A 99 3.68 -2.62 -21.54
CA ASP A 99 4.10 -2.97 -22.88
C ASP A 99 4.87 -4.30 -22.90
N VAL A 100 5.92 -4.39 -22.08
CA VAL A 100 6.81 -5.58 -22.06
C VAL A 100 6.08 -6.80 -21.47
N ILE A 101 5.20 -6.63 -20.48
CA ILE A 101 4.37 -7.72 -19.92
C ILE A 101 3.39 -8.24 -20.97
N SER A 102 2.79 -7.36 -21.78
CA SER A 102 1.88 -7.79 -22.83
C SER A 102 2.54 -8.67 -23.89
N GLU A 103 3.82 -8.41 -24.17
CA GLU A 103 4.61 -9.15 -25.15
C GLU A 103 5.21 -10.45 -24.57
N HIS A 104 5.78 -10.42 -23.38
CA HIS A 104 6.61 -11.51 -22.85
C HIS A 104 5.96 -12.35 -21.74
N ALA A 105 4.85 -11.86 -21.15
CA ALA A 105 4.08 -12.58 -20.13
C ALA A 105 2.56 -12.39 -20.32
N PRO A 106 2.02 -12.66 -21.53
CA PRO A 106 0.63 -12.34 -21.90
C PRO A 106 -0.42 -13.09 -21.08
N SER A 107 -0.11 -14.24 -20.51
CA SER A 107 -1.06 -15.03 -19.71
C SER A 107 -0.91 -14.84 -18.20
N CYS A 108 0.08 -14.08 -17.73
CA CYS A 108 0.27 -13.83 -16.32
C CYS A 108 -0.73 -12.81 -15.76
N GLY A 109 -1.29 -13.12 -14.59
CA GLY A 109 -1.97 -12.14 -13.77
C GLY A 109 -0.97 -11.27 -13.03
N PHE A 110 -1.33 -10.00 -12.77
CA PHE A 110 -0.43 -9.08 -12.09
C PHE A 110 -1.13 -8.17 -11.08
N THR A 111 -0.35 -7.67 -10.15
CA THR A 111 -0.72 -6.66 -9.15
C THR A 111 0.36 -5.58 -9.09
N ASP A 112 0.10 -4.51 -8.36
CA ASP A 112 1.07 -3.47 -8.08
C ASP A 112 1.12 -3.11 -6.60
N VAL A 113 2.09 -2.31 -6.21
CA VAL A 113 2.24 -1.75 -4.85
C VAL A 113 2.36 -0.23 -4.85
N VAL A 114 1.91 0.42 -5.91
CA VAL A 114 1.94 1.88 -6.08
C VAL A 114 0.98 2.54 -5.09
N SER A 115 1.34 3.70 -4.57
CA SER A 115 0.57 4.40 -3.55
C SER A 115 -0.73 5.05 -4.06
N VAL A 116 -0.92 5.20 -5.36
CA VAL A 116 -2.13 5.74 -6.02
C VAL A 116 -2.68 4.69 -6.96
N LYS A 117 -3.99 4.44 -6.91
CA LYS A 117 -4.62 3.36 -7.68
C LYS A 117 -5.26 3.85 -8.98
N GLY A 118 -5.76 5.09 -9.00
CA GLY A 118 -6.52 5.62 -10.15
C GLY A 118 -5.73 5.61 -11.44
N GLU A 119 -4.52 6.15 -11.43
CA GLU A 119 -3.71 6.24 -12.64
C GLU A 119 -3.21 4.86 -13.12
N VAL A 120 -2.89 3.94 -12.18
CA VAL A 120 -2.50 2.56 -12.55
C VAL A 120 -3.69 1.85 -13.19
N TYR A 121 -4.89 1.92 -12.58
CA TYR A 121 -6.08 1.25 -13.11
C TYR A 121 -6.50 1.79 -14.48
N LYS A 122 -6.41 3.11 -14.66
CA LYS A 122 -6.66 3.76 -15.96
C LYS A 122 -5.72 3.22 -17.04
N LEU A 123 -4.41 3.19 -16.79
CA LEU A 123 -3.44 2.60 -17.72
C LEU A 123 -3.78 1.14 -18.04
N VAL A 124 -4.06 0.33 -17.01
CA VAL A 124 -4.42 -1.08 -17.19
C VAL A 124 -5.66 -1.25 -18.06
N GLN A 125 -6.66 -0.37 -17.91
CA GLN A 125 -7.84 -0.36 -18.78
C GLN A 125 -7.50 0.06 -20.22
N GLU A 126 -6.68 1.09 -20.40
CA GLU A 126 -6.22 1.55 -21.73
C GLU A 126 -5.43 0.47 -22.48
N TYR A 127 -4.69 -0.37 -21.76
CA TYR A 127 -3.98 -1.53 -22.30
C TYR A 127 -4.87 -2.77 -22.50
N GLY A 128 -6.17 -2.73 -22.09
CA GLY A 128 -7.07 -3.88 -22.17
C GLY A 128 -6.69 -5.05 -21.27
N MET A 129 -6.03 -4.78 -20.13
CA MET A 129 -5.49 -5.79 -19.23
C MET A 129 -6.24 -5.91 -17.89
N ALA A 130 -7.43 -5.30 -17.76
CA ALA A 130 -8.18 -5.27 -16.50
C ALA A 130 -8.61 -6.66 -16.00
N ASP A 131 -8.81 -7.61 -16.91
CA ASP A 131 -9.18 -8.99 -16.63
C ASP A 131 -8.06 -9.85 -16.01
N ARG A 132 -6.84 -9.34 -15.98
CA ARG A 132 -5.66 -9.98 -15.38
C ARG A 132 -4.91 -9.08 -14.40
N TYR A 133 -5.57 -8.05 -13.87
CA TYR A 133 -5.02 -7.12 -12.91
C TYR A 133 -5.86 -7.01 -11.65
N VAL A 134 -5.16 -6.91 -10.51
CA VAL A 134 -5.74 -6.57 -9.20
C VAL A 134 -4.82 -5.57 -8.54
N GLY A 135 -5.31 -4.36 -8.26
CA GLY A 135 -4.50 -3.31 -7.63
C GLY A 135 -4.20 -3.61 -6.17
N GLY A 136 -2.99 -3.28 -5.74
CA GLY A 136 -2.54 -3.41 -4.36
C GLY A 136 -1.86 -2.14 -3.85
N HIS A 137 -1.94 -1.89 -2.53
CA HIS A 137 -1.17 -0.84 -1.89
C HIS A 137 -0.86 -1.22 -0.44
N PRO A 138 0.38 -1.62 -0.12
CA PRO A 138 0.83 -1.77 1.26
C PRO A 138 1.00 -0.39 1.91
N MET A 139 0.23 -0.11 2.96
CA MET A 139 0.35 1.11 3.77
C MET A 139 1.56 1.00 4.70
N ALA A 140 2.74 0.87 4.11
CA ALA A 140 4.00 0.66 4.79
C ALA A 140 5.12 1.42 4.08
N GLY A 141 6.05 1.99 4.84
CA GLY A 141 7.18 2.74 4.29
C GLY A 141 8.11 3.24 5.37
N THR A 142 9.30 3.67 4.96
CA THR A 142 10.30 4.33 5.81
C THR A 142 10.89 5.52 5.06
N ALA A 143 11.68 6.34 5.76
CA ALA A 143 12.40 7.44 5.12
C ALA A 143 13.56 6.98 4.20
N HIS A 144 13.90 5.69 4.24
CA HIS A 144 14.98 5.09 3.46
C HIS A 144 14.44 4.34 2.24
N SER A 145 15.25 4.21 1.21
CA SER A 145 14.90 3.54 -0.06
C SER A 145 15.97 2.55 -0.50
N GLY A 146 15.66 1.77 -1.54
CA GLY A 146 16.57 0.78 -2.13
C GLY A 146 16.57 -0.56 -1.42
N TRP A 147 17.35 -1.51 -1.96
CA TRP A 147 17.47 -2.87 -1.45
C TRP A 147 17.96 -2.93 0.01
N SER A 148 18.95 -2.10 0.36
CA SER A 148 19.55 -2.08 1.70
C SER A 148 18.58 -1.64 2.80
N ALA A 149 17.52 -0.91 2.45
CA ALA A 149 16.47 -0.49 3.38
C ALA A 149 15.36 -1.55 3.52
N SER A 150 15.34 -2.57 2.68
CA SER A 150 14.29 -3.60 2.68
C SER A 150 14.43 -4.53 3.89
N ARG A 151 13.28 -4.96 4.42
CA ARG A 151 13.19 -5.82 5.60
C ARG A 151 11.97 -6.74 5.53
N ALA A 152 12.10 -7.98 5.96
CA ALA A 152 11.05 -9.00 5.85
C ALA A 152 9.81 -8.73 6.74
N ASP A 153 9.96 -7.94 7.79
CA ASP A 153 8.87 -7.64 8.73
C ASP A 153 8.14 -6.31 8.43
N LEU A 154 8.45 -5.65 7.28
CA LEU A 154 7.90 -4.34 6.91
C LEU A 154 6.37 -4.32 6.90
N PHE A 155 5.74 -5.41 6.46
CA PHE A 155 4.29 -5.50 6.27
C PHE A 155 3.55 -6.06 7.48
N ARG A 156 4.26 -6.55 8.50
CA ARG A 156 3.60 -7.10 9.69
C ARG A 156 2.69 -6.08 10.35
N ARG A 157 1.39 -6.39 10.42
CA ARG A 157 0.31 -5.52 10.94
C ARG A 157 0.09 -4.25 10.13
N ALA A 158 0.74 -4.07 8.99
CA ALA A 158 0.40 -3.00 8.07
C ALA A 158 -0.92 -3.31 7.37
N VAL A 159 -1.65 -2.29 6.99
CA VAL A 159 -2.79 -2.43 6.08
C VAL A 159 -2.25 -2.69 4.69
N TRP A 160 -2.86 -3.62 3.98
CA TRP A 160 -2.66 -3.82 2.55
C TRP A 160 -4.00 -3.66 1.85
N VAL A 161 -4.15 -2.61 1.07
CA VAL A 161 -5.36 -2.41 0.27
C VAL A 161 -5.32 -3.31 -0.95
N VAL A 162 -6.45 -3.97 -1.26
CA VAL A 162 -6.65 -4.76 -2.49
C VAL A 162 -7.89 -4.22 -3.19
N THR A 163 -7.75 -3.86 -4.49
CA THR A 163 -8.87 -3.29 -5.24
C THR A 163 -9.78 -4.36 -5.82
N PHE A 164 -11.03 -3.99 -6.09
CA PHE A 164 -12.04 -4.90 -6.63
C PHE A 164 -12.96 -4.28 -7.69
N ASP A 165 -12.52 -3.17 -8.31
CA ASP A 165 -13.31 -2.44 -9.30
C ASP A 165 -13.70 -3.31 -10.50
N HIS A 166 -12.80 -4.16 -10.99
CA HIS A 166 -13.11 -5.08 -12.09
C HIS A 166 -14.31 -5.99 -11.80
N ALA A 167 -14.50 -6.38 -10.53
CA ALA A 167 -15.65 -7.19 -10.12
C ALA A 167 -16.97 -6.41 -10.07
N ILE A 168 -16.91 -5.08 -10.16
CA ILE A 168 -18.08 -4.19 -10.26
C ILE A 168 -18.36 -3.87 -11.73
N ASP A 169 -17.28 -3.57 -12.49
CA ASP A 169 -17.35 -3.11 -13.86
C ASP A 169 -17.70 -4.24 -14.84
N ALA A 170 -17.38 -5.49 -14.49
CA ALA A 170 -17.61 -6.69 -15.30
C ALA A 170 -18.01 -7.89 -14.41
N ASP A 171 -18.56 -8.95 -15.06
CA ASP A 171 -18.71 -10.25 -14.40
C ASP A 171 -17.33 -10.94 -14.38
N PRO A 172 -16.67 -11.07 -13.21
CA PRO A 172 -15.29 -11.50 -13.17
C PRO A 172 -15.13 -12.95 -13.55
N SER A 173 -14.16 -13.23 -14.42
CA SER A 173 -13.81 -14.59 -14.82
C SER A 173 -13.29 -15.39 -13.62
N ARG A 174 -13.32 -16.73 -13.72
CA ARG A 174 -12.72 -17.61 -12.70
C ARG A 174 -11.22 -17.35 -12.51
N ASP A 175 -10.52 -16.97 -13.57
CA ASP A 175 -9.08 -16.70 -13.52
C ASP A 175 -8.79 -15.38 -12.82
N TRP A 176 -9.63 -14.35 -13.02
CA TRP A 176 -9.53 -13.11 -12.25
C TRP A 176 -9.86 -13.32 -10.77
N LEU A 177 -10.88 -14.13 -10.46
CA LEU A 177 -11.19 -14.47 -9.06
C LEU A 177 -10.01 -15.18 -8.37
N ARG A 178 -9.35 -16.12 -9.05
CA ARG A 178 -8.13 -16.78 -8.53
C ARG A 178 -7.01 -15.77 -8.31
N LEU A 179 -6.78 -14.87 -9.28
CA LEU A 179 -5.80 -13.81 -9.17
C LEU A 179 -6.08 -12.92 -7.95
N TRP A 180 -7.33 -12.51 -7.76
CA TRP A 180 -7.73 -11.69 -6.62
C TRP A 180 -7.46 -12.40 -5.30
N VAL A 181 -7.78 -13.68 -5.20
CA VAL A 181 -7.48 -14.53 -4.04
C VAL A 181 -5.97 -14.65 -3.81
N ASP A 182 -5.19 -14.88 -4.85
CA ASP A 182 -3.71 -14.97 -4.74
C ASP A 182 -3.10 -13.65 -4.21
N VAL A 183 -3.60 -12.49 -4.65
CA VAL A 183 -3.15 -11.18 -4.14
C VAL A 183 -3.51 -11.00 -2.67
N VAL A 184 -4.72 -11.39 -2.26
CA VAL A 184 -5.14 -11.35 -0.84
C VAL A 184 -4.27 -12.29 0.01
N HIS A 185 -4.01 -13.50 -0.46
CA HIS A 185 -3.16 -14.47 0.25
C HIS A 185 -1.70 -13.99 0.32
N MET A 186 -1.16 -13.40 -0.76
CA MET A 186 0.18 -12.81 -0.76
C MET A 186 0.33 -11.76 0.35
N ALA A 187 -0.62 -10.82 0.42
CA ALA A 187 -0.61 -9.79 1.44
C ALA A 187 -0.76 -10.36 2.86
N SER A 188 -1.64 -11.35 3.04
CA SER A 188 -1.86 -12.01 4.33
C SER A 188 -0.63 -12.82 4.76
N LYS A 189 0.04 -13.51 3.82
CA LYS A 189 1.23 -14.35 4.09
C LYS A 189 2.41 -13.53 4.61
N VAL A 190 2.54 -12.27 4.21
CA VAL A 190 3.56 -11.36 4.75
C VAL A 190 3.12 -10.65 6.05
N GLY A 191 1.99 -11.04 6.61
CA GLY A 191 1.48 -10.55 7.90
C GLY A 191 0.74 -9.23 7.83
N ALA A 192 0.30 -8.80 6.64
CA ALA A 192 -0.52 -7.62 6.47
C ALA A 192 -2.01 -7.90 6.74
N GLU A 193 -2.75 -6.85 7.12
CA GLU A 193 -4.20 -6.88 7.23
C GLU A 193 -4.81 -6.38 5.92
N VAL A 194 -5.52 -7.25 5.21
CA VAL A 194 -6.10 -6.91 3.91
C VAL A 194 -7.40 -6.14 4.09
N ILE A 195 -7.48 -4.96 3.46
CA ILE A 195 -8.70 -4.14 3.39
C ILE A 195 -9.08 -3.99 1.92
N PRO A 196 -10.31 -4.38 1.51
CA PRO A 196 -10.76 -4.15 0.15
C PRO A 196 -11.12 -2.68 -0.02
N ALA A 197 -10.79 -2.08 -1.16
CA ALA A 197 -11.25 -0.75 -1.50
C ALA A 197 -11.40 -0.59 -3.01
N ARG A 198 -12.42 0.17 -3.43
CA ARG A 198 -12.49 0.64 -4.81
C ARG A 198 -11.43 1.70 -5.04
N VAL A 199 -10.92 1.75 -6.25
CA VAL A 199 -9.86 2.68 -6.70
C VAL A 199 -10.14 4.11 -6.26
N ARG A 200 -11.34 4.63 -6.56
CA ARG A 200 -11.73 6.00 -6.21
C ARG A 200 -11.78 6.24 -4.69
N GLN A 201 -12.33 5.29 -3.94
CA GLN A 201 -12.43 5.38 -2.47
C GLN A 201 -11.06 5.30 -1.81
N HIS A 202 -10.18 4.43 -2.34
CA HIS A 202 -8.80 4.37 -1.92
C HIS A 202 -8.09 5.72 -2.10
N ASP A 203 -8.13 6.29 -3.31
CA ASP A 203 -7.40 7.53 -3.62
C ASP A 203 -7.95 8.72 -2.83
N ALA A 204 -9.28 8.79 -2.61
CA ALA A 204 -9.90 9.79 -1.74
C ALA A 204 -9.50 9.63 -0.26
N ALA A 205 -9.35 8.38 0.21
CA ALA A 205 -8.93 8.12 1.58
C ALA A 205 -7.46 8.50 1.80
N VAL A 206 -6.55 8.04 0.92
CA VAL A 206 -5.11 8.34 1.07
C VAL A 206 -4.80 9.82 0.84
N ALA A 207 -5.59 10.53 0.03
CA ALA A 207 -5.50 11.97 -0.11
C ALA A 207 -5.65 12.67 1.26
N ARG A 208 -6.61 12.24 2.09
CA ARG A 208 -6.90 12.82 3.41
C ARG A 208 -5.90 12.39 4.50
N VAL A 209 -5.48 11.12 4.51
CA VAL A 209 -4.71 10.58 5.64
C VAL A 209 -3.22 10.44 5.37
N SER A 210 -2.77 10.68 4.13
CA SER A 210 -1.37 10.59 3.72
C SER A 210 -0.91 11.83 2.95
N HIS A 211 -1.56 12.19 1.84
CA HIS A 211 -1.08 13.23 0.93
C HIS A 211 -1.26 14.63 1.52
N LEU A 212 -2.44 14.97 2.01
CA LEU A 212 -2.71 16.24 2.70
C LEU A 212 -1.80 16.45 3.93
N PRO A 213 -1.56 15.45 4.80
CA PRO A 213 -0.56 15.57 5.85
C PRO A 213 0.83 15.98 5.38
N HIS A 214 1.30 15.50 4.21
CA HIS A 214 2.57 15.95 3.64
C HIS A 214 2.52 17.42 3.25
N LEU A 215 1.49 17.89 2.54
CA LEU A 215 1.36 19.30 2.17
C LEU A 215 1.31 20.21 3.39
N LEU A 216 0.57 19.82 4.42
CA LEU A 216 0.48 20.61 5.65
C LEU A 216 1.82 20.62 6.42
N ALA A 217 2.55 19.51 6.43
CA ALA A 217 3.87 19.42 7.06
C ALA A 217 4.91 20.31 6.34
N GLU A 218 4.93 20.27 4.99
CA GLU A 218 5.78 21.16 4.18
C GLU A 218 5.43 22.63 4.43
N THR A 219 4.16 22.97 4.41
CA THR A 219 3.69 24.34 4.70
C THR A 219 4.11 24.80 6.09
N LEU A 220 3.91 23.95 7.10
CA LEU A 220 4.29 24.26 8.49
C LEU A 220 5.80 24.43 8.64
N ALA A 221 6.61 23.60 7.98
CA ALA A 221 8.06 23.69 7.98
C ALA A 221 8.52 25.04 7.39
N ILE A 222 7.94 25.48 6.26
CA ILE A 222 8.23 26.76 5.61
C ILE A 222 7.84 27.94 6.52
N VAL A 223 6.65 27.89 7.12
CA VAL A 223 6.18 28.95 8.02
C VAL A 223 7.07 29.06 9.25
N GLY A 224 7.54 27.95 9.81
CA GLY A 224 8.48 27.94 10.94
C GLY A 224 9.84 28.54 10.59
N ASP A 225 10.37 28.20 9.41
CA ASP A 225 11.66 28.70 8.92
C ASP A 225 11.59 30.23 8.61
N ASN A 226 10.50 30.71 8.06
CA ASN A 226 10.24 32.15 7.81
C ASN A 226 10.26 33.00 9.10
N GLY A 227 10.05 32.38 10.28
CA GLY A 227 10.22 33.02 11.57
C GLY A 227 11.67 33.21 12.02
N GLY A 228 12.63 32.72 11.23
CA GLY A 228 14.06 32.88 11.45
C GLY A 228 14.64 32.10 12.63
N ALA A 229 15.88 32.42 13.01
CA ALA A 229 16.64 31.65 13.98
C ALA A 229 15.95 31.51 15.35
N LEU A 230 15.23 32.53 15.79
CA LEU A 230 14.51 32.46 17.06
C LEU A 230 13.38 31.45 17.00
N SER A 231 12.57 31.47 15.93
CA SER A 231 11.49 30.51 15.71
C SER A 231 12.02 29.07 15.74
N LEU A 232 13.08 28.80 14.97
CA LEU A 232 13.70 27.48 14.93
C LEU A 232 14.32 27.04 16.27
N SER A 233 14.89 28.00 17.03
CA SER A 233 15.44 27.72 18.36
C SER A 233 14.39 27.39 19.42
N LEU A 234 13.15 27.85 19.22
CA LEU A 234 12.01 27.57 20.08
C LEU A 234 11.20 26.33 19.59
N ALA A 235 11.55 25.76 18.44
CA ALA A 235 10.90 24.59 17.89
C ALA A 235 11.12 23.36 18.81
N ALA A 236 10.02 22.80 19.31
CA ALA A 236 10.02 21.68 20.24
C ALA A 236 9.25 20.48 19.66
N GLY A 237 8.77 19.59 20.53
CA GLY A 237 8.12 18.33 20.14
C GLY A 237 6.97 18.49 19.15
N SER A 238 6.07 19.46 19.37
CA SER A 238 4.92 19.68 18.50
C SER A 238 5.35 20.03 17.06
N PHE A 239 6.32 20.93 16.89
CA PHE A 239 6.84 21.31 15.57
C PHE A 239 7.54 20.12 14.89
N ARG A 240 8.43 19.42 15.62
CA ARG A 240 9.14 18.24 15.11
C ARG A 240 8.17 17.16 14.64
N ASP A 241 7.16 16.85 15.45
CA ASP A 241 6.22 15.76 15.17
C ASP A 241 5.28 16.11 13.99
N SER A 242 4.86 17.38 13.91
CA SER A 242 3.98 17.89 12.84
C SER A 242 4.71 18.07 11.49
N THR A 243 6.05 18.32 11.52
CA THR A 243 6.84 18.48 10.28
C THR A 243 7.64 17.24 9.90
N ARG A 244 7.53 16.15 10.66
CA ARG A 244 8.35 14.94 10.46
C ARG A 244 8.31 14.41 9.03
N VAL A 245 7.14 14.40 8.39
CA VAL A 245 6.97 13.87 7.03
C VAL A 245 7.45 14.82 5.94
N ALA A 246 7.70 16.10 6.24
CA ALA A 246 8.38 17.04 5.32
C ALA A 246 9.85 16.66 5.06
N GLY A 247 10.44 15.78 5.89
CA GLY A 247 11.75 15.17 5.62
C GLY A 247 11.74 14.04 4.57
N THR A 248 10.61 13.71 3.98
CA THR A 248 10.50 12.73 2.88
C THR A 248 11.15 13.30 1.61
N ALA A 249 11.81 12.44 0.82
CA ALA A 249 12.45 12.86 -0.41
C ALA A 249 11.46 13.59 -1.35
N PRO A 250 11.76 14.79 -1.85
CA PRO A 250 10.81 15.65 -2.58
C PRO A 250 10.23 15.00 -3.82
N ASN A 251 10.99 14.17 -4.53
CA ASN A 251 10.51 13.45 -5.70
C ASN A 251 9.43 12.41 -5.36
N LEU A 252 9.48 11.81 -4.18
CA LEU A 252 8.46 10.87 -3.71
C LEU A 252 7.17 11.59 -3.33
N VAL A 253 7.28 12.73 -2.60
CA VAL A 253 6.12 13.56 -2.23
C VAL A 253 5.42 14.08 -3.48
N ARG A 254 6.18 14.63 -4.43
CA ARG A 254 5.60 15.11 -5.70
C ARG A 254 4.91 13.99 -6.47
N ALA A 255 5.58 12.85 -6.67
CA ALA A 255 5.01 11.72 -7.40
C ALA A 255 3.67 11.27 -6.79
N MET A 256 3.58 11.21 -5.47
CA MET A 256 2.37 10.81 -4.76
C MET A 256 1.26 11.87 -4.87
N CYS A 257 1.57 13.13 -4.58
CA CYS A 257 0.59 14.22 -4.54
C CYS A 257 0.10 14.63 -5.94
N GLU A 258 1.03 14.74 -6.91
CA GLU A 258 0.72 15.15 -8.28
C GLU A 258 -0.09 14.07 -9.01
N THR A 259 0.20 12.79 -8.79
CA THR A 259 -0.57 11.69 -9.39
C THR A 259 -1.99 11.61 -8.82
N ASN A 260 -2.19 11.91 -7.54
CA ASN A 260 -3.51 11.90 -6.89
C ASN A 260 -4.12 13.32 -6.76
N HIS A 261 -3.78 14.23 -7.68
CA HIS A 261 -4.11 15.66 -7.54
C HIS A 261 -5.61 15.94 -7.42
N VAL A 262 -6.47 15.20 -8.13
CA VAL A 262 -7.93 15.42 -8.08
C VAL A 262 -8.48 15.17 -6.68
N ALA A 263 -8.21 14.01 -6.10
CA ALA A 263 -8.68 13.69 -4.75
C ALA A 263 -7.97 14.53 -3.67
N LEU A 264 -6.72 14.91 -3.93
CA LEU A 264 -5.96 15.77 -3.02
C LEU A 264 -6.50 17.20 -3.01
N LEU A 265 -6.97 17.73 -4.15
CA LEU A 265 -7.59 19.05 -4.23
C LEU A 265 -8.85 19.10 -3.36
N ASP A 266 -9.73 18.10 -3.43
CA ASP A 266 -10.92 18.01 -2.58
C ASP A 266 -10.55 18.03 -1.07
N ALA A 267 -9.51 17.27 -0.69
CA ALA A 267 -9.06 17.23 0.70
C ALA A 267 -8.40 18.53 1.15
N LEU A 268 -7.69 19.22 0.24
CA LEU A 268 -7.06 20.51 0.50
C LEU A 268 -8.10 21.62 0.67
N ASP A 269 -9.12 21.65 -0.19
CA ASP A 269 -10.20 22.63 -0.10
C ASP A 269 -10.98 22.50 1.22
N GLU A 270 -11.22 21.27 1.68
CA GLU A 270 -11.80 21.01 3.01
C GLU A 270 -10.91 21.57 4.14
N ALA A 271 -9.59 21.34 4.07
CA ALA A 271 -8.66 21.87 5.06
C ALA A 271 -8.56 23.39 5.03
N LEU A 272 -8.52 24.00 3.82
CA LEU A 272 -8.51 25.46 3.66
C LEU A 272 -9.77 26.10 4.20
N SER A 273 -10.96 25.50 4.01
CA SER A 273 -12.20 25.99 4.62
C SER A 273 -12.08 26.06 6.14
N LEU A 274 -11.63 24.98 6.79
CA LEU A 274 -11.44 24.94 8.25
C LEU A 274 -10.42 25.98 8.75
N LEU A 275 -9.33 26.18 8.01
CA LEU A 275 -8.31 27.18 8.34
C LEU A 275 -8.80 28.62 8.15
N ASN A 276 -9.59 28.88 7.10
CA ASN A 276 -10.21 30.18 6.89
C ASN A 276 -11.23 30.53 7.98
N ASP A 277 -12.09 29.56 8.36
CA ASP A 277 -13.03 29.73 9.48
C ASP A 277 -12.28 30.06 10.78
N ALA A 278 -11.19 29.35 11.06
CA ALA A 278 -10.34 29.63 12.23
C ALA A 278 -9.72 31.03 12.18
N ARG A 279 -9.25 31.46 11.01
CA ARG A 279 -8.71 32.80 10.79
C ARG A 279 -9.77 33.87 11.04
N ASP A 280 -10.97 33.69 10.54
CA ASP A 280 -12.06 34.66 10.70
C ASP A 280 -12.51 34.78 12.17
N HIS A 281 -12.55 33.64 12.90
CA HIS A 281 -12.78 33.65 14.35
C HIS A 281 -11.69 34.36 15.14
N LEU A 282 -10.41 34.26 14.73
CA LEU A 282 -9.30 34.98 15.35
C LEU A 282 -9.33 36.49 15.11
N LEU A 283 -10.04 36.98 14.08
CA LEU A 283 -10.24 38.39 13.81
C LEU A 283 -11.39 39.04 14.62
N MET A 284 -12.20 38.23 15.29
CA MET A 284 -13.29 38.72 16.12
C MET A 284 -12.79 39.40 17.41
N PRO A 285 -13.56 40.34 18.00
CA PRO A 285 -13.18 41.01 19.24
C PRO A 285 -12.96 40.09 20.42
N ASN A 286 -13.64 38.93 20.44
CA ASN A 286 -13.46 37.87 21.41
C ASN A 286 -13.09 36.57 20.65
N PRO A 287 -11.80 36.34 20.35
CA PRO A 287 -11.36 35.20 19.56
C PRO A 287 -11.70 33.88 20.23
N SER A 288 -12.23 32.93 19.45
CA SER A 288 -12.50 31.54 19.91
C SER A 288 -12.20 30.55 18.82
N LEU A 289 -11.45 29.51 19.16
CA LEU A 289 -11.18 28.35 18.30
C LEU A 289 -11.86 27.08 18.82
N ALA A 290 -12.87 27.23 19.70
CA ALA A 290 -13.50 26.10 20.39
C ALA A 290 -13.99 25.03 19.40
N ASP A 291 -14.71 25.44 18.35
CA ASP A 291 -15.29 24.49 17.39
C ASP A 291 -14.22 23.67 16.66
N LEU A 292 -13.16 24.29 16.17
CA LEU A 292 -12.07 23.62 15.50
C LEU A 292 -11.36 22.65 16.45
N VAL A 293 -10.99 23.13 17.64
CA VAL A 293 -10.21 22.37 18.62
C VAL A 293 -11.00 21.18 19.17
N ASP A 294 -12.26 21.38 19.54
CA ASP A 294 -13.12 20.32 20.07
C ASP A 294 -13.41 19.23 19.02
N ASN A 295 -13.68 19.65 17.77
CA ASN A 295 -13.91 18.69 16.68
C ASN A 295 -12.63 17.94 16.32
N GLY A 296 -11.49 18.62 16.29
CA GLY A 296 -10.17 18.00 16.07
C GLY A 296 -9.85 16.97 17.15
N TYR A 297 -10.05 17.32 18.43
CA TYR A 297 -9.86 16.41 19.55
C TYR A 297 -10.73 15.16 19.43
N ARG A 298 -12.04 15.32 19.20
CA ARG A 298 -12.96 14.18 19.01
C ARG A 298 -12.56 13.29 17.84
N SER A 299 -12.05 13.88 16.76
CA SER A 299 -11.57 13.13 15.59
C SER A 299 -10.32 12.33 15.92
N ARG A 300 -9.40 12.89 16.71
CA ARG A 300 -8.20 12.20 17.21
C ARG A 300 -8.58 11.01 18.08
N ILE A 301 -9.50 11.15 19.01
CA ILE A 301 -9.99 10.05 19.88
C ILE A 301 -10.58 8.92 19.03
N ARG A 302 -11.38 9.24 18.00
CA ARG A 302 -11.92 8.21 17.07
C ARG A 302 -10.81 7.45 16.34
N PHE A 303 -9.77 8.14 15.90
CA PHE A 303 -8.61 7.49 15.26
C PHE A 303 -7.88 6.57 16.24
N GLU A 304 -7.59 7.03 17.45
CA GLU A 304 -6.90 6.24 18.49
C GLU A 304 -7.68 4.98 18.87
N ALA A 305 -9.00 5.10 19.02
CA ALA A 305 -9.86 3.97 19.31
C ALA A 305 -9.84 2.91 18.20
N ARG A 306 -9.76 3.33 16.92
CA ARG A 306 -9.66 2.40 15.78
C ARG A 306 -8.27 1.79 15.61
N SER A 307 -7.23 2.57 15.84
CA SER A 307 -5.84 2.12 15.64
C SER A 307 -5.31 1.25 16.80
N GLY A 308 -6.03 1.19 17.91
CA GLY A 308 -5.60 0.48 19.11
C GLY A 308 -4.47 1.17 19.88
N LEU A 309 -4.13 2.43 19.53
CA LEU A 309 -3.02 3.19 20.13
C LEU A 309 -3.25 3.54 21.61
N ASN A 310 -4.50 3.53 22.09
CA ASN A 310 -4.84 3.86 23.48
C ASN A 310 -4.56 2.76 24.51
N LYS A 311 -3.93 1.66 24.13
CA LYS A 311 -3.47 0.65 25.08
C LYS A 311 -1.99 0.85 25.35
N GLU A 312 -1.66 1.84 26.16
CA GLU A 312 -0.46 1.78 26.98
C GLU A 312 -0.49 0.44 27.74
N GLN A 313 0.59 -0.35 27.57
CA GLN A 313 0.85 -1.56 28.34
C GLN A 313 0.05 -2.83 27.97
N SER A 314 0.19 -3.35 26.79
CA SER A 314 0.30 -4.81 26.74
C SER A 314 1.38 -5.19 25.71
N VAL A 315 2.54 -5.53 26.23
CA VAL A 315 3.60 -6.28 25.53
C VAL A 315 3.07 -7.71 25.32
N SER A 316 1.91 -7.85 24.66
CA SER A 316 1.43 -9.15 24.24
C SER A 316 1.77 -9.32 22.76
N PRO A 317 2.44 -10.42 22.38
CA PRO A 317 2.73 -10.74 20.98
C PRO A 317 1.47 -10.92 20.13
N THR A 318 0.29 -10.99 20.73
CA THR A 318 -1.02 -11.27 20.11
C THR A 318 -1.93 -10.04 20.08
N HIS A 319 -1.42 -8.85 19.72
CA HIS A 319 -2.31 -7.71 19.47
C HIS A 319 -3.13 -7.97 18.21
N ILE A 320 -4.35 -8.47 18.41
CA ILE A 320 -5.38 -8.56 17.36
C ILE A 320 -5.86 -7.13 17.07
N SER A 321 -5.86 -6.75 15.80
CA SER A 321 -6.45 -5.50 15.33
C SER A 321 -7.92 -5.38 15.79
N ASN A 322 -8.33 -4.17 16.18
CA ASN A 322 -9.74 -3.89 16.55
C ASN A 322 -10.65 -3.72 15.31
N ARG A 323 -10.13 -3.95 14.08
CA ARG A 323 -10.94 -3.87 12.87
C ARG A 323 -11.93 -5.02 12.80
N PRO A 324 -13.18 -4.76 12.38
CA PRO A 324 -14.11 -5.84 12.05
C PRO A 324 -13.50 -6.78 10.99
N VAL A 325 -13.94 -8.04 11.00
CA VAL A 325 -13.47 -9.06 10.07
C VAL A 325 -14.64 -9.54 9.22
N PHE A 326 -14.50 -9.48 7.91
CA PHE A 326 -15.42 -10.11 6.97
C PHE A 326 -14.78 -11.37 6.40
N ARG A 327 -15.46 -12.50 6.53
CA ARG A 327 -15.08 -13.75 5.87
C ARG A 327 -15.81 -13.85 4.55
N LEU A 328 -15.05 -14.02 3.47
CA LEU A 328 -15.55 -13.94 2.11
C LEU A 328 -15.35 -15.26 1.38
N HIS A 329 -16.36 -15.60 0.55
CA HIS A 329 -16.24 -16.64 -0.47
C HIS A 329 -16.23 -15.95 -1.85
N PRO A 330 -15.06 -15.68 -2.44
CA PRO A 330 -14.95 -15.00 -3.73
C PRO A 330 -15.74 -15.72 -4.83
N GLY A 331 -16.54 -14.95 -5.59
CA GLY A 331 -17.44 -15.50 -6.59
C GLY A 331 -18.75 -16.10 -6.04
N GLY A 332 -18.92 -16.10 -4.72
CA GLY A 332 -20.19 -16.51 -4.08
C GLY A 332 -21.30 -15.46 -4.22
N PRO A 333 -22.56 -15.81 -3.88
CA PRO A 333 -23.65 -14.85 -3.93
C PRO A 333 -23.35 -13.60 -3.09
N GLN A 334 -23.52 -12.41 -3.67
CA GLN A 334 -23.35 -11.10 -3.01
C GLN A 334 -21.95 -10.81 -2.46
N TRP A 335 -20.91 -11.54 -2.85
CA TRP A 335 -19.55 -11.30 -2.35
C TRP A 335 -19.05 -9.87 -2.63
N VAL A 336 -19.42 -9.27 -3.77
CA VAL A 336 -19.10 -7.86 -4.09
C VAL A 336 -19.80 -6.91 -3.11
N ASN A 337 -21.04 -7.17 -2.73
CA ASN A 337 -21.73 -6.37 -1.71
C ASN A 337 -21.05 -6.49 -0.34
N GLN A 338 -20.52 -7.66 0.00
CA GLN A 338 -19.74 -7.85 1.23
C GLN A 338 -18.42 -7.08 1.19
N LEU A 339 -17.74 -7.00 0.02
CA LEU A 339 -16.55 -6.14 -0.17
C LEU A 339 -16.89 -4.66 0.03
N ILE A 340 -18.00 -4.19 -0.55
CA ILE A 340 -18.47 -2.80 -0.38
C ILE A 340 -18.79 -2.52 1.11
N GLN A 341 -19.39 -3.46 1.84
CA GLN A 341 -19.65 -3.31 3.26
C GLN A 341 -18.34 -3.29 4.08
N ALA A 342 -17.38 -4.14 3.73
CA ALA A 342 -16.06 -4.15 4.37
C ALA A 342 -15.32 -2.82 4.13
N GLU A 343 -15.33 -2.30 2.89
CA GLU A 343 -14.80 -0.98 2.55
C GLU A 343 -15.44 0.12 3.42
N ASN A 344 -16.78 0.21 3.45
CA ASN A 344 -17.51 1.25 4.16
C ASN A 344 -17.25 1.24 5.67
N THR A 345 -16.96 0.08 6.24
CA THR A 345 -16.65 -0.07 7.67
C THR A 345 -15.16 -0.05 7.98
N GLY A 346 -14.29 -0.03 6.96
CA GLY A 346 -12.84 -0.17 7.10
C GLY A 346 -12.45 -1.51 7.74
N ALA A 347 -13.20 -2.56 7.42
CA ALA A 347 -12.98 -3.90 7.92
C ALA A 347 -11.86 -4.61 7.17
N ARG A 348 -11.14 -5.50 7.86
CA ARG A 348 -10.24 -6.45 7.20
C ARG A 348 -11.01 -7.65 6.66
N ILE A 349 -10.48 -8.30 5.66
CA ILE A 349 -11.08 -9.48 5.06
C ILE A 349 -10.23 -10.73 5.27
N GLU A 350 -10.90 -11.86 5.35
CA GLU A 350 -10.33 -13.22 5.32
C GLU A 350 -11.06 -14.00 4.22
N VAL A 351 -10.32 -14.66 3.34
CA VAL A 351 -10.87 -15.55 2.31
C VAL A 351 -11.02 -16.94 2.90
N VAL A 352 -12.18 -17.57 2.71
CA VAL A 352 -12.54 -18.89 3.26
C VAL A 352 -13.13 -19.80 2.19
#